data_8fbd8e1fa7f9a26e45862c83fa4a9e5f
#
_entry.id   8fbd8e1fa7f9a26e45862c83fa4a9e5f
#
_cell.length_a   1.000
_cell.length_b   1.000
_cell.length_c   1.000
_cell.angle_alpha   90.00
_cell.angle_beta   90.00
_cell.angle_gamma   90.00
#
_symmetry.space_group_name_H-M   'P 1'
#
loop_
_entity.id
_entity.type
_entity.pdbx_description
1 polymer ?
#
loop_
_entity_poly.entity_id
_entity_poly.type
_entity_poly.pdbx_seq_one_letter_code
_entity_poly.pdbx_strand_id
1 'polypeptide(L)'
;MKVKSWIGGIAISCAMALGAQASTGDHSNDPIVVAAVSPAELQRATHDATRQVQGKSRIWCVPFARLVSGVEIRGNANTWWSQAGSQYPRGHTPITGAVLNFRSSKAMPMGHVAVVSEVVDTRTIKVVQANWTRNRITVDAVIDVSPRNDWSQVRVDNGGSFGRVNPAYGFIYRPAETLASN
;
A
#
# COMPACT_ATOMS: atom_id res chain seq x y z
N MET A 1 -69.11 59.91 -8.39
CA MET A 1 -67.88 60.31 -9.10
C MET A 1 -66.90 59.22 -8.93
N LYS A 2 -66.50 58.55 -10.02
CA LYS A 2 -65.63 57.35 -10.00
C LYS A 2 -64.23 57.76 -10.40
N VAL A 3 -63.26 57.50 -9.55
CA VAL A 3 -61.81 57.60 -9.87
C VAL A 3 -61.24 56.23 -10.07
N LYS A 4 -60.75 55.96 -11.27
CA LYS A 4 -60.03 54.70 -11.61
C LYS A 4 -58.55 54.93 -11.38
N SER A 5 -57.98 54.10 -10.48
CA SER A 5 -56.54 54.02 -10.30
C SER A 5 -55.94 52.90 -11.17
N TRP A 6 -54.97 53.24 -11.99
CA TRP A 6 -54.16 52.31 -12.78
C TRP A 6 -52.88 52.05 -12.02
N ILE A 7 -52.63 50.83 -11.70
CA ILE A 7 -51.37 50.38 -11.15
C ILE A 7 -50.63 49.62 -12.25
N GLY A 8 -49.56 50.23 -12.75
CA GLY A 8 -48.64 49.58 -13.69
C GLY A 8 -47.67 48.70 -12.94
N GLY A 9 -47.69 47.40 -13.22
CA GLY A 9 -46.71 46.45 -12.69
C GLY A 9 -45.43 46.43 -13.53
N ILE A 10 -44.30 46.74 -12.93
CA ILE A 10 -42.96 46.56 -13.52
C ILE A 10 -42.50 45.17 -13.14
N ALA A 11 -42.39 44.28 -14.13
CA ALA A 11 -41.75 42.97 -13.98
C ALA A 11 -40.24 43.13 -14.08
N ILE A 12 -39.54 42.98 -12.99
CA ILE A 12 -38.05 42.90 -12.97
C ILE A 12 -37.68 41.43 -13.17
N SER A 13 -37.20 41.09 -14.38
CA SER A 13 -36.58 39.80 -14.65
C SER A 13 -35.17 39.76 -14.10
N CYS A 14 -35.01 39.03 -13.00
CA CYS A 14 -33.69 38.76 -12.43
C CYS A 14 -33.10 37.55 -13.16
N ALA A 15 -32.20 37.74 -14.11
CA ALA A 15 -31.42 36.70 -14.75
C ALA A 15 -30.32 36.27 -13.77
N MET A 16 -30.48 35.12 -13.14
CA MET A 16 -29.39 34.48 -12.37
C MET A 16 -28.43 33.82 -13.36
N ALA A 17 -27.27 34.43 -13.56
CA ALA A 17 -26.15 33.79 -14.20
C ALA A 17 -25.55 32.78 -13.19
N LEU A 18 -25.76 31.47 -13.43
CA LEU A 18 -25.00 30.43 -12.75
C LEU A 18 -23.56 30.50 -13.29
N GLY A 19 -22.70 31.17 -12.56
CA GLY A 19 -21.25 31.05 -12.71
C GLY A 19 -20.81 29.66 -12.26
N ALA A 20 -20.49 28.80 -13.22
CA ALA A 20 -19.75 27.57 -12.93
C ALA A 20 -18.35 27.97 -12.45
N GLN A 21 -18.11 27.93 -11.13
CA GLN A 21 -16.77 28.06 -10.60
C GLN A 21 -16.07 26.73 -10.84
N ALA A 22 -15.17 26.68 -11.82
CA ALA A 22 -14.20 25.63 -11.94
C ALA A 22 -13.24 25.75 -10.74
N SER A 23 -13.42 24.89 -9.74
CA SER A 23 -12.48 24.74 -8.65
C SER A 23 -11.22 24.09 -9.23
N THR A 24 -10.22 24.89 -9.56
CA THR A 24 -8.84 24.41 -9.79
C THR A 24 -8.25 24.08 -8.42
N GLY A 25 -8.59 22.91 -7.90
CA GLY A 25 -7.95 22.38 -6.71
C GLY A 25 -6.47 22.16 -7.01
N ASP A 26 -5.61 22.91 -6.36
CA ASP A 26 -4.18 22.61 -6.27
C ASP A 26 -4.03 21.34 -5.41
N HIS A 27 -3.92 20.18 -6.06
CA HIS A 27 -3.77 18.87 -5.40
C HIS A 27 -2.37 18.62 -4.82
N SER A 28 -1.51 19.64 -4.78
CA SER A 28 -0.10 19.47 -4.40
C SER A 28 0.11 19.21 -2.89
N ASN A 29 -0.91 19.36 -2.05
CA ASN A 29 -0.81 19.19 -0.59
C ASN A 29 -1.86 18.25 0.02
N ASP A 30 -2.63 17.53 -0.78
CA ASP A 30 -3.56 16.55 -0.23
C ASP A 30 -2.80 15.42 0.44
N PRO A 31 -3.19 15.01 1.66
CA PRO A 31 -2.55 13.90 2.34
C PRO A 31 -2.68 12.64 1.48
N ILE A 32 -1.55 11.96 1.24
CA ILE A 32 -1.57 10.70 0.50
C ILE A 32 -2.38 9.69 1.31
N VAL A 33 -3.57 9.39 0.83
CA VAL A 33 -4.44 8.37 1.44
C VAL A 33 -3.92 7.01 1.04
N VAL A 34 -3.60 6.18 2.03
CA VAL A 34 -3.27 4.76 1.84
C VAL A 34 -4.47 3.92 2.22
N ALA A 35 -4.80 2.94 1.41
CA ALA A 35 -5.89 2.01 1.70
C ALA A 35 -5.38 0.58 1.76
N ALA A 36 -5.94 -0.18 2.69
CA ALA A 36 -5.71 -1.61 2.73
C ALA A 36 -6.36 -2.28 1.51
N VAL A 37 -5.65 -3.22 0.92
CA VAL A 37 -6.19 -4.09 -0.13
C VAL A 37 -7.18 -5.05 0.49
N SER A 38 -8.32 -5.31 -0.17
CA SER A 38 -9.27 -6.29 0.33
C SER A 38 -8.66 -7.71 0.33
N PRO A 39 -9.06 -8.59 1.27
CA PRO A 39 -8.56 -9.97 1.30
C PRO A 39 -8.78 -10.72 -0.01
N ALA A 40 -9.92 -10.52 -0.66
CA ALA A 40 -10.24 -11.17 -1.93
C ALA A 40 -9.35 -10.68 -3.08
N GLU A 41 -9.05 -9.39 -3.14
CA GLU A 41 -8.16 -8.79 -4.12
C GLU A 41 -6.72 -9.30 -3.92
N LEU A 42 -6.23 -9.29 -2.68
CA LEU A 42 -4.90 -9.81 -2.36
C LEU A 42 -4.77 -11.29 -2.69
N GLN A 43 -5.81 -12.09 -2.41
CA GLN A 43 -5.83 -13.51 -2.75
C GLN A 43 -5.73 -13.73 -4.27
N ARG A 44 -6.49 -12.97 -5.06
CA ARG A 44 -6.39 -13.02 -6.54
C ARG A 44 -5.00 -12.63 -7.02
N ALA A 45 -4.47 -11.50 -6.55
CA ALA A 45 -3.12 -11.05 -6.92
C ALA A 45 -2.04 -12.08 -6.55
N THR A 46 -2.13 -12.69 -5.37
CA THR A 46 -1.22 -13.75 -4.91
C THR A 46 -1.31 -14.99 -5.80
N HIS A 47 -2.52 -15.43 -6.13
CA HIS A 47 -2.74 -16.58 -7.03
C HIS A 47 -2.14 -16.30 -8.41
N ASP A 48 -2.40 -15.14 -8.99
CA ASP A 48 -1.90 -14.78 -10.31
C ASP A 48 -0.38 -14.61 -10.34
N ALA A 49 0.19 -13.99 -9.30
CA ALA A 49 1.64 -13.90 -9.12
C ALA A 49 2.28 -15.30 -9.01
N THR A 50 1.64 -16.20 -8.26
CA THR A 50 2.11 -17.58 -8.11
C THR A 50 2.15 -18.30 -9.45
N ARG A 51 1.09 -18.20 -10.25
CA ARG A 51 1.06 -18.79 -11.61
C ARG A 51 2.15 -18.23 -12.51
N GLN A 52 2.43 -16.92 -12.44
CA GLN A 52 3.44 -16.27 -13.28
C GLN A 52 4.88 -16.68 -12.93
N VAL A 53 5.14 -17.08 -11.70
CA VAL A 53 6.48 -17.53 -11.28
C VAL A 53 6.63 -19.03 -11.21
N GLN A 54 5.52 -19.77 -11.31
CA GLN A 54 5.51 -21.24 -11.33
C GLN A 54 6.29 -21.75 -12.54
N GLY A 55 7.10 -22.79 -12.33
CA GLY A 55 7.94 -23.37 -13.39
C GLY A 55 9.24 -22.60 -13.69
N LYS A 56 9.46 -21.43 -13.09
CA LYS A 56 10.74 -20.73 -13.20
C LYS A 56 11.81 -21.48 -12.38
N SER A 57 13.02 -21.57 -12.93
CA SER A 57 14.16 -22.21 -12.26
C SER A 57 14.51 -21.53 -10.93
N ARG A 58 14.18 -20.23 -10.80
CA ARG A 58 14.39 -19.46 -9.58
C ARG A 58 13.29 -18.42 -9.38
N ILE A 59 12.76 -18.39 -8.15
CA ILE A 59 11.79 -17.41 -7.69
C ILE A 59 12.51 -16.35 -6.85
N TRP A 60 12.17 -15.07 -7.03
CA TRP A 60 12.76 -13.96 -6.30
C TRP A 60 11.70 -13.14 -5.58
N CYS A 61 12.04 -12.62 -4.40
CA CYS A 61 11.12 -11.82 -3.60
C CYS A 61 10.63 -10.55 -4.31
N VAL A 62 11.53 -9.81 -4.96
CA VAL A 62 11.19 -8.53 -5.61
C VAL A 62 10.18 -8.69 -6.75
N PRO A 63 10.38 -9.54 -7.79
CA PRO A 63 9.37 -9.73 -8.83
C PRO A 63 8.03 -10.21 -8.29
N PHE A 64 8.04 -11.09 -7.29
CA PHE A 64 6.82 -11.59 -6.67
C PHE A 64 6.08 -10.51 -5.89
N ALA A 65 6.78 -9.76 -5.02
CA ALA A 65 6.18 -8.69 -4.24
C ALA A 65 5.55 -7.61 -5.12
N ARG A 66 6.18 -7.26 -6.25
CA ARG A 66 5.63 -6.34 -7.25
C ARG A 66 4.29 -6.82 -7.80
N LEU A 67 4.22 -8.08 -8.21
CA LEU A 67 2.99 -8.67 -8.75
C LEU A 67 1.85 -8.72 -7.72
N VAL A 68 2.17 -8.97 -6.45
CA VAL A 68 1.17 -9.08 -5.39
C VAL A 68 0.72 -7.71 -4.88
N SER A 69 1.65 -6.78 -4.67
CA SER A 69 1.35 -5.48 -4.03
C SER A 69 1.01 -4.37 -5.02
N GLY A 70 1.43 -4.49 -6.29
CA GLY A 70 1.35 -3.40 -7.26
C GLY A 70 2.38 -2.27 -7.02
N VAL A 71 3.33 -2.46 -6.10
CA VAL A 71 4.45 -1.52 -5.90
C VAL A 71 5.53 -1.78 -6.94
N GLU A 72 5.67 -0.87 -7.91
CA GLU A 72 6.48 -1.07 -9.12
C GLU A 72 7.96 -0.65 -8.96
N ILE A 73 8.55 -0.88 -7.79
CA ILE A 73 9.98 -0.62 -7.54
C ILE A 73 10.82 -1.80 -8.02
N ARG A 74 11.98 -1.51 -8.62
CA ARG A 74 12.91 -2.50 -9.18
C ARG A 74 14.24 -2.49 -8.42
N GLY A 75 15.10 -3.45 -8.74
CA GLY A 75 16.40 -3.60 -8.10
C GLY A 75 16.36 -4.41 -6.80
N ASN A 76 17.44 -4.34 -6.02
CA ASN A 76 17.56 -5.10 -4.78
C ASN A 76 16.59 -4.58 -3.70
N ALA A 77 16.06 -5.47 -2.89
CA ALA A 77 15.07 -5.12 -1.86
C ALA A 77 15.57 -4.06 -0.85
N ASN A 78 16.87 -4.05 -0.54
CA ASN A 78 17.47 -3.04 0.35
C ASN A 78 17.43 -1.60 -0.20
N THR A 79 17.19 -1.41 -1.50
CA THR A 79 17.08 -0.09 -2.12
C THR A 79 15.64 0.42 -2.19
N TRP A 80 14.66 -0.44 -1.90
CA TRP A 80 13.25 -0.12 -2.06
C TRP A 80 12.80 1.04 -1.17
N TRP A 81 13.28 1.08 0.08
CA TRP A 81 12.92 2.15 0.99
C TRP A 81 13.30 3.55 0.49
N SER A 82 14.52 3.69 -0.04
CA SER A 82 14.96 4.96 -0.60
C SER A 82 14.21 5.32 -1.88
N GLN A 83 14.01 4.35 -2.77
CA GLN A 83 13.29 4.57 -4.03
C GLN A 83 11.81 4.91 -3.80
N ALA A 84 11.17 4.30 -2.80
CA ALA A 84 9.77 4.57 -2.47
C ALA A 84 9.54 6.04 -2.09
N GLY A 85 10.52 6.71 -1.48
CA GLY A 85 10.35 8.05 -0.93
C GLY A 85 9.83 9.12 -1.88
N SER A 86 9.97 8.94 -3.18
CA SER A 86 9.46 9.84 -4.20
C SER A 86 8.18 9.36 -4.91
N GLN A 87 7.80 8.10 -4.72
CA GLN A 87 6.73 7.47 -5.51
C GLN A 87 5.64 6.81 -4.66
N TYR A 88 5.98 6.35 -3.46
CA TYR A 88 5.10 5.58 -2.60
C TYR A 88 5.18 6.07 -1.16
N PRO A 89 4.04 6.17 -0.46
CA PRO A 89 4.03 6.45 0.97
C PRO A 89 4.80 5.35 1.74
N ARG A 90 5.40 5.74 2.85
CA ARG A 90 6.13 4.84 3.75
C ARG A 90 5.73 5.09 5.19
N GLY A 91 5.78 4.06 6.02
CA GLY A 91 5.45 4.20 7.44
C GLY A 91 5.73 2.95 8.25
N HIS A 92 5.19 2.95 9.47
CA HIS A 92 5.42 1.89 10.46
C HIS A 92 4.12 1.18 10.89
N THR A 93 3.00 1.48 10.24
CA THR A 93 1.72 0.82 10.53
C THR A 93 1.46 -0.27 9.49
N PRO A 94 1.32 -1.54 9.89
CA PRO A 94 0.99 -2.60 8.94
C PRO A 94 -0.44 -2.44 8.44
N ILE A 95 -0.63 -2.57 7.15
CA ILE A 95 -1.94 -2.71 6.51
C ILE A 95 -1.87 -3.82 5.45
N THR A 96 -2.99 -4.49 5.18
CA THR A 96 -3.06 -5.54 4.17
C THR A 96 -2.71 -4.99 2.78
N GLY A 97 -1.82 -5.68 2.08
CA GLY A 97 -1.28 -5.27 0.78
C GLY A 97 0.00 -4.42 0.85
N ALA A 98 0.36 -3.87 2.01
CA ALA A 98 1.62 -3.14 2.17
C ALA A 98 2.84 -4.07 2.06
N VAL A 99 3.95 -3.52 1.61
CA VAL A 99 5.22 -4.26 1.49
C VAL A 99 6.07 -4.02 2.74
N LEU A 100 6.26 -5.05 3.56
CA LEU A 100 7.27 -5.05 4.61
C LEU A 100 8.66 -5.09 3.96
N ASN A 101 9.46 -4.05 4.20
CA ASN A 101 10.79 -3.91 3.61
C ASN A 101 11.90 -4.17 4.65
N PHE A 102 12.58 -5.29 4.51
CA PHE A 102 13.72 -5.65 5.36
C PHE A 102 14.98 -4.92 4.91
N ARG A 103 15.76 -4.48 5.88
CA ARG A 103 17.07 -3.87 5.65
C ARG A 103 18.12 -4.93 5.31
N SER A 104 19.21 -4.49 4.70
CA SER A 104 20.41 -5.32 4.59
C SER A 104 20.91 -5.76 5.96
N SER A 105 21.38 -6.99 6.02
CA SER A 105 22.11 -7.53 7.17
C SER A 105 23.20 -8.47 6.68
N LYS A 106 24.10 -8.87 7.56
CA LYS A 106 25.17 -9.85 7.22
C LYS A 106 24.58 -11.15 6.64
N ALA A 107 23.42 -11.59 7.13
CA ALA A 107 22.78 -12.82 6.66
C ALA A 107 21.82 -12.59 5.46
N MET A 108 21.55 -11.34 5.12
CA MET A 108 20.62 -10.95 4.05
C MET A 108 21.12 -9.65 3.38
N PRO A 109 22.26 -9.72 2.65
CA PRO A 109 22.94 -8.51 2.13
C PRO A 109 22.09 -7.67 1.19
N MET A 110 21.20 -8.28 0.41
CA MET A 110 20.33 -7.60 -0.55
C MET A 110 18.99 -7.14 0.07
N GLY A 111 18.79 -7.35 1.39
CA GLY A 111 17.49 -7.14 2.00
C GLY A 111 16.45 -8.15 1.53
N HIS A 112 15.19 -7.92 1.91
CA HIS A 112 14.06 -8.73 1.51
C HIS A 112 12.79 -7.88 1.45
N VAL A 113 11.79 -8.35 0.71
CA VAL A 113 10.43 -7.77 0.66
C VAL A 113 9.39 -8.86 0.77
N ALA A 114 8.37 -8.59 1.57
CA ALA A 114 7.22 -9.47 1.78
C ALA A 114 5.93 -8.63 1.79
N VAL A 115 4.81 -9.19 1.35
CA VAL A 115 3.55 -8.44 1.29
C VAL A 115 2.65 -8.85 2.47
N VAL A 116 2.16 -7.88 3.22
CA VAL A 116 1.25 -8.13 4.36
C VAL A 116 -0.04 -8.74 3.84
N SER A 117 -0.33 -9.96 4.27
CA SER A 117 -1.56 -10.67 3.91
C SER A 117 -2.66 -10.56 4.98
N GLU A 118 -2.27 -10.35 6.23
CA GLU A 118 -3.20 -10.22 7.35
C GLU A 118 -2.54 -9.41 8.47
N VAL A 119 -3.29 -8.51 9.09
CA VAL A 119 -2.90 -7.87 10.35
C VAL A 119 -3.63 -8.60 11.47
N VAL A 120 -2.90 -9.38 12.27
CA VAL A 120 -3.48 -10.21 13.33
C VAL A 120 -3.71 -9.39 14.60
N ASP A 121 -2.68 -8.63 14.98
CA ASP A 121 -2.73 -7.70 16.11
C ASP A 121 -1.66 -6.60 15.95
N THR A 122 -1.42 -5.79 17.00
CA THR A 122 -0.51 -4.64 16.95
C THR A 122 0.96 -5.03 16.77
N ARG A 123 1.32 -6.30 16.98
CA ARG A 123 2.68 -6.83 16.87
C ARG A 123 2.81 -8.07 16.01
N THR A 124 1.70 -8.54 15.44
CA THR A 124 1.67 -9.78 14.66
C THR A 124 0.98 -9.54 13.33
N ILE A 125 1.65 -9.89 12.26
CA ILE A 125 1.10 -9.92 10.90
C ILE A 125 1.37 -11.28 10.26
N LYS A 126 0.63 -11.60 9.20
CA LYS A 126 1.05 -12.61 8.23
C LYS A 126 1.51 -11.92 6.96
N VAL A 127 2.50 -12.49 6.32
CA VAL A 127 3.00 -12.01 5.04
C VAL A 127 3.01 -13.14 4.03
N VAL A 128 2.68 -12.82 2.78
CA VAL A 128 2.96 -13.69 1.65
C VAL A 128 4.28 -13.24 1.03
N GLN A 129 5.17 -14.18 0.78
CA GLN A 129 6.52 -13.88 0.33
C GLN A 129 7.10 -14.99 -0.55
N ALA A 130 8.08 -14.64 -1.36
CA ALA A 130 8.81 -15.57 -2.21
C ALA A 130 10.29 -15.63 -1.82
N ASN A 131 10.86 -16.82 -1.86
CA ASN A 131 12.28 -17.08 -1.63
C ASN A 131 12.81 -16.73 -0.22
N TRP A 132 11.94 -16.59 0.78
CA TRP A 132 12.35 -16.64 2.19
C TRP A 132 12.85 -18.05 2.50
N THR A 133 12.02 -19.05 2.31
CA THR A 133 12.47 -20.41 2.08
C THR A 133 12.85 -20.54 0.62
N ARG A 134 14.07 -21.01 0.36
CA ARG A 134 14.66 -21.04 -0.98
C ARG A 134 13.69 -21.61 -2.03
N ASN A 135 13.44 -20.81 -3.04
CA ASN A 135 12.62 -21.17 -4.21
C ASN A 135 11.16 -21.56 -3.88
N ARG A 136 10.61 -21.05 -2.79
CA ARG A 136 9.22 -21.26 -2.37
C ARG A 136 8.47 -19.96 -2.22
N ILE A 137 7.18 -20.03 -2.39
CA ILE A 137 6.22 -19.01 -1.94
C ILE A 137 5.61 -19.54 -0.66
N THR A 138 5.61 -18.72 0.39
CA THR A 138 5.11 -19.09 1.72
C THR A 138 4.22 -17.99 2.27
N VAL A 139 3.35 -18.34 3.20
CA VAL A 139 2.65 -17.41 4.08
C VAL A 139 3.17 -17.67 5.48
N ASP A 140 3.84 -16.68 6.04
CA ASP A 140 4.54 -16.83 7.31
C ASP A 140 4.07 -15.75 8.30
N ALA A 141 3.99 -16.10 9.59
CA ALA A 141 3.78 -15.12 10.64
C ALA A 141 5.05 -14.28 10.84
N VAL A 142 4.85 -12.99 11.08
CA VAL A 142 5.94 -12.05 11.42
C VAL A 142 5.53 -11.31 12.69
N ILE A 143 6.42 -11.32 13.69
CA ILE A 143 6.23 -10.58 14.92
C ILE A 143 7.18 -9.39 15.02
N ASP A 144 6.64 -8.26 15.46
CA ASP A 144 7.43 -7.10 15.84
C ASP A 144 8.06 -7.34 17.22
N VAL A 145 9.38 -7.28 17.27
CA VAL A 145 10.17 -7.38 18.50
C VAL A 145 10.92 -6.10 18.81
N SER A 146 10.59 -5.00 18.12
CA SER A 146 11.16 -3.69 18.38
C SER A 146 10.69 -3.14 19.74
N PRO A 147 11.55 -2.43 20.49
CA PRO A 147 11.18 -1.88 21.79
C PRO A 147 10.00 -0.85 21.72
N ARG A 148 9.86 -0.15 20.60
CA ARG A 148 8.87 0.92 20.41
C ARG A 148 7.61 0.51 19.65
N ASN A 149 7.46 -0.77 19.29
CA ASN A 149 6.40 -1.24 18.41
C ASN A 149 6.36 -0.47 17.06
N ASP A 150 7.54 -0.28 16.48
CA ASP A 150 7.74 0.49 15.25
C ASP A 150 8.17 -0.38 14.05
N TRP A 151 8.11 -1.70 14.19
CA TRP A 151 8.44 -2.68 13.15
C TRP A 151 9.87 -2.56 12.61
N SER A 152 10.76 -1.88 13.35
CA SER A 152 12.17 -1.76 12.97
C SER A 152 12.97 -3.05 13.19
N GLN A 153 12.44 -3.98 13.99
CA GLN A 153 13.03 -5.29 14.28
C GLN A 153 11.93 -6.35 14.28
N VAL A 154 12.06 -7.36 13.44
CA VAL A 154 11.04 -8.39 13.30
C VAL A 154 11.64 -9.79 13.33
N ARG A 155 10.84 -10.78 13.71
CA ARG A 155 11.13 -12.20 13.53
C ARG A 155 10.08 -12.82 12.63
N VAL A 156 10.53 -13.69 11.74
CA VAL A 156 9.68 -14.44 10.82
C VAL A 156 9.59 -15.88 11.31
N ASP A 157 8.40 -16.45 11.28
CA ASP A 157 8.19 -17.87 11.53
C ASP A 157 8.83 -18.71 10.42
N ASN A 158 9.55 -19.76 10.81
CA ASN A 158 10.24 -20.69 9.94
C ASN A 158 9.68 -22.12 10.09
N GLY A 159 8.36 -22.25 10.07
CA GLY A 159 7.69 -23.54 10.18
C GLY A 159 7.47 -23.99 11.63
N GLY A 160 6.94 -23.09 12.46
CA GLY A 160 6.55 -23.34 13.85
C GLY A 160 7.50 -22.76 14.90
N SER A 161 8.53 -22.04 14.48
CA SER A 161 9.40 -21.29 15.39
C SER A 161 9.88 -19.99 14.79
N PHE A 162 9.87 -18.92 15.59
CA PHE A 162 10.40 -17.62 15.14
C PHE A 162 11.92 -17.64 15.05
N GLY A 163 12.41 -17.30 13.87
CA GLY A 163 13.83 -17.22 13.57
C GLY A 163 14.56 -16.05 14.26
N ARG A 164 15.74 -15.71 13.75
CA ARG A 164 16.54 -14.58 14.23
C ARG A 164 15.80 -13.25 14.09
N VAL A 165 16.25 -12.25 14.84
CA VAL A 165 15.84 -10.86 14.63
C VAL A 165 16.39 -10.35 13.28
N ASN A 166 15.52 -9.76 12.47
CA ASN A 166 15.87 -9.13 11.22
C ASN A 166 15.54 -7.63 11.30
N PRO A 167 16.46 -6.75 10.89
CA PRO A 167 16.18 -5.31 10.82
C PRO A 167 15.24 -5.03 9.65
N ALA A 168 14.27 -4.14 9.87
CA ALA A 168 13.37 -3.66 8.82
C ALA A 168 13.32 -2.13 8.76
N TYR A 169 12.91 -1.60 7.61
CA TYR A 169 12.64 -0.17 7.46
C TYR A 169 11.22 0.19 7.89
N GLY A 170 10.28 -0.73 7.71
CA GLY A 170 8.84 -0.53 7.86
C GLY A 170 8.08 -0.97 6.62
N PHE A 171 6.99 -0.27 6.31
CA PHE A 171 6.06 -0.63 5.25
C PHE A 171 6.06 0.41 4.12
N ILE A 172 6.00 -0.07 2.88
CA ILE A 172 5.77 0.72 1.68
C ILE A 172 4.33 0.47 1.24
N TYR A 173 3.57 1.55 1.00
CA TYR A 173 2.15 1.47 0.69
C TYR A 173 1.89 1.82 -0.77
N ARG A 174 0.83 1.23 -1.33
CA ARG A 174 0.27 1.67 -2.59
C ARG A 174 -0.69 2.85 -2.32
N PRO A 175 -0.67 3.94 -3.08
CA PRO A 175 -1.65 5.01 -2.96
C PRO A 175 -3.08 4.51 -3.22
N ALA A 176 -4.08 5.08 -2.55
CA ALA A 176 -5.48 4.66 -2.68
C ALA A 176 -6.02 4.84 -4.11
N GLU A 177 -5.60 5.87 -4.82
CA GLU A 177 -6.01 6.13 -6.21
C GLU A 177 -5.66 4.98 -7.16
N THR A 178 -4.53 4.31 -6.93
CA THR A 178 -4.11 3.14 -7.71
C THR A 178 -5.03 1.92 -7.48
N LEU A 179 -5.76 1.88 -6.35
CA LEU A 179 -6.72 0.83 -6.04
C LEU A 179 -8.05 1.01 -6.76
N ALA A 180 -8.44 2.26 -7.06
CA ALA A 180 -9.70 2.60 -7.70
C ALA A 180 -9.68 2.41 -9.23
N SER A 181 -8.52 2.29 -9.86
CA SER A 181 -8.33 2.23 -11.31
C SER A 181 -8.13 0.82 -11.89
N ASN A 182 -8.28 -0.21 -11.08
CA ASN A 182 -8.27 -1.62 -11.46
C ASN A 182 -9.63 -2.25 -11.16
#